data_42ead92c2e1233bc6a76c3b20468491c
#
_entry.id   42ead92c2e1233bc6a76c3b20468491c
#
_cell.length_a   1.000
_cell.length_b   1.000
_cell.length_c   1.000
_cell.angle_alpha   90.00
_cell.angle_beta   90.00
_cell.angle_gamma   90.00
#
_symmetry.space_group_name_H-M   'P 1'
#
loop_
_entity.id
_entity.type
_entity.pdbx_description
1 polymer ?
#
loop_
_entity_poly.entity_id
_entity_poly.type
_entity_poly.pdbx_seq_one_letter_code
_entity_poly.pdbx_strand_id
1 'polypeptide(L)'
;MRQLLTTALLLVLLSSSIATRANGITAGQRKAPAHRFRIRTITAGVNLESTSDLKTIESAIEFLQRTRKKFEDAGYEIQTVRIATQPLAQYLNGKSRTDAIADLKRIDNVLSEKNVILSIGPVITADRYDPEFAAWAAQLVQQTKNISFSVTVASERGVHTQTAITAAETIVALSKASPGGEANFRFAAAANVTPGPFFPVAYHRGPAGFTLGLETPPLLKQAFEGAKDVRDAQDRLFKLLEFELGPVERIAEQISRAEDREYYGIDASPAPSKDASIGAAIEALSHAPFGASSTLMACAAITEVLKSLKIKLVGYSGLMLPVLEDPVLATRAAENRYTVRELLLYSSVCGTGLDVVPLPGDTSVKDLTALITDVAALSYKLRKPLSARLFLIPGKKAGDRAEFSNPFLTGSVVMKLE
;
A
#
# COMPACT_ATOMS: atom_id res chain seq x y z
N MET A 1 -52.93 -33.13 -53.82
CA MET A 1 -52.87 -32.97 -55.27
C MET A 1 -51.68 -32.11 -55.66
N ARG A 2 -50.81 -32.78 -56.44
CA ARG A 2 -49.79 -32.22 -57.36
C ARG A 2 -48.78 -31.23 -56.84
N GLN A 3 -47.56 -31.65 -56.67
CA GLN A 3 -46.47 -31.96 -57.63
C GLN A 3 -45.70 -30.72 -58.07
N LEU A 4 -44.39 -30.69 -57.71
CA LEU A 4 -43.21 -30.75 -58.58
C LEU A 4 -42.80 -29.41 -59.18
N LEU A 5 -41.59 -28.99 -59.36
CA LEU A 5 -40.27 -29.59 -59.65
C LEU A 5 -39.20 -28.48 -59.62
N THR A 6 -38.04 -28.80 -59.07
CA THR A 6 -36.68 -28.48 -59.53
C THR A 6 -36.40 -27.34 -60.53
N THR A 7 -35.40 -26.50 -60.31
CA THR A 7 -34.22 -26.43 -61.19
C THR A 7 -33.06 -25.68 -60.54
N ALA A 8 -31.88 -26.27 -60.57
CA ALA A 8 -30.59 -25.70 -60.22
C ALA A 8 -30.11 -24.78 -61.31
N LEU A 9 -29.47 -23.66 -60.94
CA LEU A 9 -28.63 -22.90 -61.85
C LEU A 9 -27.33 -22.49 -61.16
N LEU A 10 -26.23 -23.04 -61.64
CA LEU A 10 -24.87 -22.76 -61.36
C LEU A 10 -24.48 -21.39 -61.95
N LEU A 11 -24.01 -20.43 -61.17
CA LEU A 11 -23.35 -19.24 -61.70
C LEU A 11 -22.02 -19.02 -60.97
N VAL A 12 -20.94 -19.30 -61.66
CA VAL A 12 -19.58 -18.98 -61.37
C VAL A 12 -19.39 -17.48 -61.59
N LEU A 13 -19.02 -16.74 -60.55
CA LEU A 13 -18.50 -15.40 -60.72
C LEU A 13 -17.19 -15.26 -59.94
N LEU A 14 -16.14 -14.98 -60.69
CA LEU A 14 -14.85 -14.53 -60.24
C LEU A 14 -15.03 -13.24 -59.43
N SER A 15 -14.48 -13.19 -58.26
CA SER A 15 -14.28 -11.95 -57.54
C SER A 15 -12.83 -11.86 -57.05
N SER A 16 -12.18 -10.87 -57.58
CA SER A 16 -10.85 -10.38 -57.31
C SER A 16 -10.60 -10.14 -55.80
N SER A 17 -9.54 -10.78 -55.31
CA SER A 17 -9.01 -10.62 -53.95
C SER A 17 -8.35 -9.25 -53.81
N ILE A 18 -8.98 -8.35 -53.06
CA ILE A 18 -8.30 -7.21 -52.46
C ILE A 18 -7.82 -7.64 -51.07
N ALA A 19 -6.54 -7.96 -50.97
CA ALA A 19 -5.87 -8.25 -49.71
C ALA A 19 -5.66 -6.95 -48.93
N THR A 20 -6.58 -6.66 -48.03
CA THR A 20 -6.36 -5.64 -46.99
C THR A 20 -5.39 -6.22 -45.94
N ARG A 21 -4.14 -5.80 -45.93
CA ARG A 21 -3.20 -6.09 -44.84
C ARG A 21 -3.72 -5.41 -43.56
N ALA A 22 -4.45 -6.15 -42.75
CA ALA A 22 -4.64 -5.81 -41.36
C ALA A 22 -3.32 -6.06 -40.64
N ASN A 23 -2.65 -4.97 -40.22
CA ASN A 23 -1.56 -5.07 -39.25
C ASN A 23 -2.12 -5.61 -37.93
N GLY A 24 -2.09 -6.92 -37.78
CA GLY A 24 -2.35 -7.57 -36.50
C GLY A 24 -1.23 -7.20 -35.51
N ILE A 25 -1.50 -6.27 -34.64
CA ILE A 25 -0.77 -6.14 -33.39
C ILE A 25 -1.09 -7.43 -32.63
N THR A 26 -0.19 -8.39 -32.71
CA THR A 26 -0.22 -9.57 -31.84
C THR A 26 -0.10 -9.04 -30.42
N ALA A 27 -1.21 -9.11 -29.68
CA ALA A 27 -1.18 -9.01 -28.24
C ALA A 27 -0.19 -10.08 -27.75
N GLY A 28 1.01 -9.65 -27.37
CA GLY A 28 2.03 -10.55 -26.84
C GLY A 28 1.37 -11.32 -25.69
N GLN A 29 1.31 -12.61 -25.79
CA GLN A 29 0.89 -13.49 -24.70
C GLN A 29 1.76 -13.13 -23.51
N ARG A 30 1.19 -12.41 -22.52
CA ARG A 30 1.83 -12.22 -21.23
C ARG A 30 2.05 -13.62 -20.67
N LYS A 31 3.31 -14.02 -20.60
CA LYS A 31 3.72 -15.26 -19.95
C LYS A 31 3.13 -15.20 -18.53
N ALA A 32 2.37 -16.22 -18.13
CA ALA A 32 1.86 -16.28 -16.75
C ALA A 32 3.04 -16.10 -15.79
N PRO A 33 2.91 -15.33 -14.72
CA PRO A 33 3.99 -15.09 -13.78
C PRO A 33 4.50 -16.44 -13.27
N ALA A 34 5.84 -16.59 -13.24
CA ALA A 34 6.48 -17.84 -12.82
C ALA A 34 6.31 -18.08 -11.29
N HIS A 35 5.98 -17.03 -10.54
CA HIS A 35 5.80 -17.04 -9.09
C HIS A 35 4.34 -16.79 -8.70
N ARG A 36 3.92 -17.37 -7.57
CA ARG A 36 2.54 -17.28 -7.04
C ARG A 36 2.30 -16.03 -6.21
N PHE A 37 3.25 -15.14 -6.14
CA PHE A 37 3.16 -13.86 -5.44
C PHE A 37 3.82 -12.76 -6.29
N ARG A 38 3.54 -11.51 -5.94
CA ARG A 38 4.10 -10.33 -6.60
C ARG A 38 5.02 -9.57 -5.67
N ILE A 39 6.00 -8.88 -6.24
CA ILE A 39 6.68 -7.81 -5.54
C ILE A 39 5.77 -6.58 -5.61
N ARG A 40 5.15 -6.23 -4.47
CA ARG A 40 4.23 -5.09 -4.36
C ARG A 40 4.92 -3.79 -4.75
N THR A 41 6.17 -3.62 -4.30
CA THR A 41 6.92 -2.41 -4.59
C THR A 41 8.42 -2.62 -4.46
N ILE A 42 9.16 -1.88 -5.31
CA ILE A 42 10.58 -1.59 -5.12
C ILE A 42 10.64 -0.13 -4.71
N THR A 43 11.19 0.19 -3.55
CA THR A 43 11.29 1.57 -3.05
C THR A 43 12.75 2.00 -2.95
N ALA A 44 13.16 3.00 -3.73
CA ALA A 44 14.46 3.64 -3.62
C ALA A 44 14.45 4.69 -2.51
N GLY A 45 15.42 4.63 -1.60
CA GLY A 45 15.68 5.64 -0.58
C GLY A 45 16.77 6.59 -1.02
N VAL A 46 16.49 7.90 -1.01
CA VAL A 46 17.43 8.95 -1.42
C VAL A 46 17.35 10.17 -0.50
N ASN A 47 18.45 10.92 -0.46
CA ASN A 47 18.49 12.22 0.21
C ASN A 47 18.51 13.31 -0.85
N LEU A 48 17.54 14.23 -0.80
CA LEU A 48 17.49 15.40 -1.68
C LEU A 48 18.26 16.55 -1.06
N GLU A 49 18.98 17.29 -1.89
CA GLU A 49 19.67 18.51 -1.48
C GLU A 49 18.69 19.68 -1.29
N SER A 50 17.62 19.70 -2.09
CA SER A 50 16.56 20.72 -2.03
C SER A 50 15.24 20.19 -2.58
N THR A 51 14.16 20.94 -2.43
CA THR A 51 12.85 20.64 -3.02
C THR A 51 12.82 20.66 -4.55
N SER A 52 13.86 21.18 -5.18
CA SER A 52 14.03 21.24 -6.65
C SER A 52 15.10 20.28 -7.20
N ASP A 53 15.56 19.32 -6.40
CA ASP A 53 16.62 18.37 -6.80
C ASP A 53 16.08 17.27 -7.74
N LEU A 54 15.85 17.67 -8.99
CA LEU A 54 15.39 16.77 -10.05
C LEU A 54 16.45 15.72 -10.41
N LYS A 55 17.73 16.06 -10.32
CA LYS A 55 18.84 15.14 -10.69
C LYS A 55 18.82 13.87 -9.84
N THR A 56 18.66 14.00 -8.54
CA THR A 56 18.57 12.86 -7.62
C THR A 56 17.30 12.04 -7.88
N ILE A 57 16.17 12.69 -8.16
CA ILE A 57 14.90 12.01 -8.50
C ILE A 57 15.06 11.21 -9.81
N GLU A 58 15.60 11.81 -10.87
CA GLU A 58 15.81 11.14 -12.16
C GLU A 58 16.77 9.93 -12.03
N SER A 59 17.89 10.09 -11.31
CA SER A 59 18.81 8.99 -11.00
C SER A 59 18.11 7.84 -10.24
N ALA A 60 17.23 8.16 -9.29
CA ALA A 60 16.46 7.15 -8.58
C ALA A 60 15.45 6.44 -9.48
N ILE A 61 14.80 7.15 -10.39
CA ILE A 61 13.88 6.57 -11.38
C ILE A 61 14.62 5.59 -12.30
N GLU A 62 15.77 5.97 -12.83
CA GLU A 62 16.60 5.11 -13.67
C GLU A 62 17.03 3.84 -12.95
N PHE A 63 17.48 3.95 -11.70
CA PHE A 63 17.79 2.81 -10.85
C PHE A 63 16.57 1.89 -10.69
N LEU A 64 15.40 2.45 -10.35
CA LEU A 64 14.18 1.68 -10.18
C LEU A 64 13.75 0.94 -11.45
N GLN A 65 13.91 1.55 -12.63
CA GLN A 65 13.62 0.91 -13.91
C GLN A 65 14.56 -0.27 -14.19
N ARG A 66 15.87 -0.11 -13.96
CA ARG A 66 16.84 -1.21 -14.11
C ARG A 66 16.58 -2.33 -13.11
N THR A 67 16.30 -1.99 -11.85
CA THR A 67 15.98 -2.95 -10.80
C THR A 67 14.70 -3.72 -11.11
N ARG A 68 13.65 -3.02 -11.52
CA ARG A 68 12.38 -3.62 -11.98
C ARG A 68 12.64 -4.66 -13.07
N LYS A 69 13.39 -4.28 -14.11
CA LYS A 69 13.71 -5.19 -15.21
C LYS A 69 14.44 -6.45 -14.74
N LYS A 70 15.40 -6.34 -13.81
CA LYS A 70 16.11 -7.50 -13.27
C LYS A 70 15.18 -8.50 -12.56
N PHE A 71 14.21 -8.02 -11.79
CA PHE A 71 13.21 -8.89 -11.17
C PHE A 71 12.21 -9.48 -12.18
N GLU A 72 11.77 -8.68 -13.17
CA GLU A 72 10.90 -9.15 -14.25
C GLU A 72 11.60 -10.22 -15.12
N ASP A 73 12.89 -10.06 -15.43
CA ASP A 73 13.69 -11.05 -16.15
C ASP A 73 13.85 -12.36 -15.34
N ALA A 74 13.79 -12.28 -14.00
CA ALA A 74 13.75 -13.43 -13.10
C ALA A 74 12.36 -14.05 -12.93
N GLY A 75 11.32 -13.51 -13.58
CA GLY A 75 9.95 -14.03 -13.58
C GLY A 75 9.02 -13.43 -12.53
N TYR A 76 9.46 -12.41 -11.77
CA TYR A 76 8.62 -11.72 -10.80
C TYR A 76 7.78 -10.62 -11.46
N GLU A 77 6.52 -10.51 -11.07
CA GLU A 77 5.68 -9.35 -11.40
C GLU A 77 5.93 -8.24 -10.40
N ILE A 78 6.21 -7.01 -10.91
CA ILE A 78 6.43 -5.82 -10.09
C ILE A 78 5.22 -4.90 -10.24
N GLN A 79 4.47 -4.68 -9.16
CA GLN A 79 3.26 -3.87 -9.22
C GLN A 79 3.59 -2.38 -9.29
N THR A 80 4.45 -1.86 -8.40
CA THR A 80 4.80 -0.44 -8.33
C THR A 80 6.29 -0.22 -8.08
N VAL A 81 6.80 0.95 -8.46
CA VAL A 81 8.10 1.46 -8.05
C VAL A 81 7.93 2.81 -7.35
N ARG A 82 8.74 3.07 -6.32
CA ARG A 82 8.56 4.22 -5.43
C ARG A 82 9.90 4.83 -5.04
N ILE A 83 9.86 6.10 -4.65
CA ILE A 83 10.98 6.82 -4.04
C ILE A 83 10.54 7.27 -2.64
N ALA A 84 11.44 7.18 -1.66
CA ALA A 84 11.29 7.75 -0.34
C ALA A 84 12.45 8.70 -0.06
N THR A 85 12.16 9.90 0.44
CA THR A 85 13.17 10.89 0.81
C THR A 85 13.32 10.96 2.33
N GLN A 86 14.33 11.67 2.80
CA GLN A 86 14.39 12.13 4.18
C GLN A 86 13.19 13.04 4.49
N PRO A 87 12.88 13.32 5.79
CA PRO A 87 11.81 14.25 6.17
C PRO A 87 11.90 15.59 5.46
N LEU A 88 10.79 16.07 4.91
CA LEU A 88 10.71 17.29 4.08
C LEU A 88 11.46 18.49 4.68
N ALA A 89 11.35 18.69 6.01
CA ALA A 89 12.01 19.80 6.69
C ALA A 89 13.53 19.83 6.50
N GLN A 90 14.17 18.70 6.18
CA GLN A 90 15.63 18.60 6.03
C GLN A 90 16.16 19.13 4.70
N TYR A 91 15.29 19.33 3.71
CA TYR A 91 15.68 19.82 2.39
C TYR A 91 14.84 21.00 1.88
N LEU A 92 14.10 21.66 2.77
CA LEU A 92 13.41 22.92 2.46
C LEU A 92 14.39 24.07 2.19
N ASN A 93 15.58 24.05 2.77
CA ASN A 93 16.63 25.06 2.57
C ASN A 93 16.13 26.50 2.76
N GLY A 94 15.40 26.73 3.85
CA GLY A 94 14.85 28.05 4.19
C GLY A 94 13.55 28.41 3.46
N LYS A 95 13.09 27.63 2.51
CA LYS A 95 11.75 27.82 1.90
C LYS A 95 10.65 27.47 2.88
N SER A 96 9.51 28.15 2.77
CA SER A 96 8.29 27.68 3.42
C SER A 96 7.77 26.41 2.76
N ARG A 97 6.97 25.61 3.46
CA ARG A 97 6.30 24.44 2.87
C ARG A 97 5.39 24.83 1.71
N THR A 98 4.77 25.99 1.78
CA THR A 98 3.89 26.51 0.73
C THR A 98 4.67 26.86 -0.53
N ASP A 99 5.82 27.52 -0.41
CA ASP A 99 6.68 27.82 -1.56
C ASP A 99 7.26 26.55 -2.20
N ALA A 100 7.49 25.51 -1.40
CA ALA A 100 7.98 24.23 -1.89
C ALA A 100 6.97 23.47 -2.76
N ILE A 101 5.67 23.78 -2.72
CA ILE A 101 4.65 23.09 -3.53
C ILE A 101 4.94 23.23 -5.04
N ALA A 102 5.41 24.39 -5.48
CA ALA A 102 5.76 24.59 -6.89
C ALA A 102 6.91 23.66 -7.36
N ASP A 103 7.90 23.43 -6.51
CA ASP A 103 9.00 22.50 -6.79
C ASP A 103 8.49 21.06 -6.78
N LEU A 104 7.72 20.68 -5.75
CA LEU A 104 7.13 19.34 -5.62
C LEU A 104 6.22 19.00 -6.81
N LYS A 105 5.50 19.99 -7.35
CA LYS A 105 4.70 19.82 -8.57
C LYS A 105 5.57 19.52 -9.79
N ARG A 106 6.75 20.15 -9.93
CA ARG A 106 7.69 19.84 -11.01
C ARG A 106 8.22 18.41 -10.88
N ILE A 107 8.57 17.98 -9.67
CA ILE A 107 8.95 16.59 -9.40
C ILE A 107 7.78 15.65 -9.76
N ASP A 108 6.56 15.95 -9.33
CA ASP A 108 5.37 15.13 -9.59
C ASP A 108 5.09 14.93 -11.09
N ASN A 109 5.36 15.93 -11.92
CA ASN A 109 5.25 15.79 -13.37
C ASN A 109 6.22 14.73 -13.92
N VAL A 110 7.48 14.76 -13.50
CA VAL A 110 8.48 13.74 -13.88
C VAL A 110 8.07 12.35 -13.39
N LEU A 111 7.59 12.26 -12.16
CA LEU A 111 7.10 11.00 -11.58
C LEU A 111 5.90 10.44 -12.35
N SER A 112 4.96 11.30 -12.76
CA SER A 112 3.75 10.92 -13.51
C SER A 112 4.09 10.28 -14.86
N GLU A 113 5.08 10.84 -15.60
CA GLU A 113 5.54 10.28 -16.87
C GLU A 113 6.14 8.88 -16.75
N LYS A 114 6.68 8.55 -15.59
CA LYS A 114 7.39 7.29 -15.30
C LYS A 114 6.60 6.32 -14.41
N ASN A 115 5.38 6.68 -14.01
CA ASN A 115 4.54 5.92 -13.08
C ASN A 115 5.27 5.59 -11.77
N VAL A 116 5.91 6.59 -11.16
CA VAL A 116 6.63 6.46 -9.88
C VAL A 116 5.88 7.24 -8.80
N ILE A 117 5.82 6.69 -7.60
CA ILE A 117 5.22 7.34 -6.42
C ILE A 117 6.37 7.85 -5.54
N LEU A 118 6.20 9.04 -4.95
CA LEU A 118 7.14 9.65 -4.04
C LEU A 118 6.55 9.76 -2.63
N SER A 119 7.30 9.36 -1.61
CA SER A 119 7.04 9.72 -0.22
C SER A 119 8.06 10.77 0.23
N ILE A 120 7.57 11.92 0.67
CA ILE A 120 8.41 13.01 1.21
C ILE A 120 8.65 12.88 2.71
N GLY A 121 8.35 11.70 3.27
CA GLY A 121 8.54 11.35 4.67
C GLY A 121 7.57 12.05 5.62
N PRO A 122 7.86 12.00 6.93
CA PRO A 122 7.11 12.75 7.91
C PRO A 122 7.42 14.24 7.81
N VAL A 123 6.38 15.04 7.61
CA VAL A 123 6.52 16.51 7.54
C VAL A 123 6.59 17.13 8.93
N ILE A 124 5.92 16.49 9.91
CA ILE A 124 6.00 16.83 11.33
C ILE A 124 6.59 15.62 12.07
N THR A 125 7.73 15.81 12.73
CA THR A 125 8.48 14.74 13.42
C THR A 125 8.49 14.88 14.95
N ALA A 126 8.13 16.02 15.48
CA ALA A 126 8.03 16.30 16.92
C ALA A 126 6.59 16.65 17.29
N ASP A 127 6.24 16.48 18.59
CA ASP A 127 4.90 16.82 19.06
C ASP A 127 4.65 18.31 18.99
N ARG A 128 3.76 18.72 18.08
CA ARG A 128 3.32 20.11 17.95
C ARG A 128 1.98 20.20 17.22
N TYR A 129 1.17 21.16 17.59
CA TYR A 129 0.02 21.61 16.81
C TYR A 129 0.50 22.56 15.69
N ASP A 130 -0.02 22.38 14.50
CA ASP A 130 0.32 23.19 13.32
C ASP A 130 -0.97 23.58 12.58
N PRO A 131 -1.53 24.77 12.82
CA PRO A 131 -2.82 25.20 12.30
C PRO A 131 -2.84 25.38 10.76
N GLU A 132 -1.68 25.52 10.12
CA GLU A 132 -1.59 25.73 8.67
C GLU A 132 -1.39 24.42 7.92
N PHE A 133 -1.11 23.32 8.63
CA PHE A 133 -0.73 22.06 8.01
C PHE A 133 -1.86 21.43 7.19
N ALA A 134 -3.09 21.46 7.69
CA ALA A 134 -4.24 20.89 7.00
C ALA A 134 -4.53 21.59 5.65
N ALA A 135 -4.44 22.92 5.62
CA ALA A 135 -4.61 23.71 4.40
C ALA A 135 -3.48 23.44 3.38
N TRP A 136 -2.23 23.39 3.86
CA TRP A 136 -1.07 23.04 3.03
C TRP A 136 -1.20 21.62 2.44
N ALA A 137 -1.60 20.66 3.24
CA ALA A 137 -1.80 19.27 2.79
C ALA A 137 -2.87 19.18 1.69
N ALA A 138 -4.01 19.85 1.86
CA ALA A 138 -5.06 19.94 0.85
C ALA A 138 -4.54 20.55 -0.45
N GLN A 139 -3.78 21.65 -0.37
CA GLN A 139 -3.16 22.28 -1.55
C GLN A 139 -2.15 21.35 -2.25
N LEU A 140 -1.31 20.64 -1.49
CA LEU A 140 -0.36 19.68 -2.05
C LEU A 140 -1.07 18.60 -2.86
N VAL A 141 -2.10 17.97 -2.30
CA VAL A 141 -2.80 16.86 -2.99
C VAL A 141 -3.60 17.34 -4.21
N GLN A 142 -4.10 18.57 -4.21
CA GLN A 142 -4.78 19.16 -5.36
C GLN A 142 -3.82 19.49 -6.51
N GLN A 143 -2.56 19.80 -6.22
CA GLN A 143 -1.57 20.18 -7.22
C GLN A 143 -0.65 19.04 -7.68
N THR A 144 -0.67 17.90 -6.99
CA THR A 144 0.18 16.73 -7.26
C THR A 144 -0.67 15.45 -7.29
N LYS A 145 -0.16 14.38 -7.93
CA LYS A 145 -0.86 13.10 -8.05
C LYS A 145 -0.13 11.96 -7.31
N ASN A 146 1.20 11.97 -7.32
CA ASN A 146 2.03 10.83 -6.91
C ASN A 146 2.79 11.07 -5.60
N ILE A 147 2.58 12.20 -4.92
CA ILE A 147 3.29 12.52 -3.68
C ILE A 147 2.45 12.11 -2.48
N SER A 148 3.03 11.30 -1.61
CA SER A 148 2.48 10.90 -0.30
C SER A 148 3.35 11.45 0.83
N PHE A 149 2.77 11.56 2.02
CA PHE A 149 3.42 12.12 3.20
C PHE A 149 2.79 11.61 4.48
N SER A 150 3.48 11.85 5.59
CA SER A 150 3.01 11.46 6.92
C SER A 150 3.34 12.51 7.98
N VAL A 151 2.79 12.31 9.18
CA VAL A 151 3.19 13.00 10.40
C VAL A 151 3.47 11.98 11.50
N THR A 152 4.36 12.30 12.43
CA THR A 152 4.71 11.39 13.53
C THR A 152 3.82 11.65 14.74
N VAL A 153 2.97 10.67 15.11
CA VAL A 153 2.04 10.77 16.26
C VAL A 153 2.49 9.99 17.49
N ALA A 154 3.58 9.23 17.40
CA ALA A 154 4.30 8.70 18.56
C ALA A 154 5.76 8.44 18.20
N SER A 155 6.62 8.54 19.19
CA SER A 155 8.05 8.23 19.13
C SER A 155 8.49 7.59 20.43
N GLU A 156 9.78 7.29 20.58
CA GLU A 156 10.36 6.83 21.85
C GLU A 156 10.10 7.79 23.02
N ARG A 157 9.83 9.07 22.74
CA ARG A 157 9.55 10.12 23.73
C ARG A 157 8.10 10.11 24.23
N GLY A 158 7.21 9.36 23.60
CA GLY A 158 5.80 9.28 23.98
C GLY A 158 4.83 9.50 22.84
N VAL A 159 3.56 9.65 23.21
CA VAL A 159 2.45 9.97 22.31
C VAL A 159 2.47 11.47 22.00
N HIS A 160 2.34 11.82 20.73
CA HIS A 160 2.35 13.20 20.23
C HIS A 160 0.89 13.70 20.11
N THR A 161 0.33 14.17 21.19
CA THR A 161 -1.09 14.55 21.26
C THR A 161 -1.42 15.79 20.43
N GLN A 162 -0.51 16.75 20.34
CA GLN A 162 -0.69 17.95 19.54
C GLN A 162 -0.61 17.63 18.03
N THR A 163 0.30 16.75 17.65
CA THR A 163 0.38 16.29 16.24
C THR A 163 -0.81 15.40 15.87
N ALA A 164 -1.41 14.68 16.82
CA ALA A 164 -2.64 13.91 16.56
C ALA A 164 -3.83 14.82 16.20
N ILE A 165 -3.95 16.00 16.82
CA ILE A 165 -4.95 17.02 16.44
C ILE A 165 -4.69 17.49 15.01
N THR A 166 -3.46 17.85 14.69
CA THR A 166 -3.05 18.28 13.34
C THR A 166 -3.34 17.18 12.30
N ALA A 167 -3.09 15.91 12.63
CA ALA A 167 -3.38 14.78 11.75
C ALA A 167 -4.90 14.63 11.49
N ALA A 168 -5.71 14.76 12.53
CA ALA A 168 -7.17 14.68 12.42
C ALA A 168 -7.74 15.81 11.54
N GLU A 169 -7.30 17.05 11.73
CA GLU A 169 -7.67 18.19 10.88
C GLU A 169 -7.23 17.98 9.43
N THR A 170 -6.04 17.38 9.23
CA THR A 170 -5.53 17.04 7.90
C THR A 170 -6.42 16.01 7.20
N ILE A 171 -6.84 14.94 7.86
CA ILE A 171 -7.74 13.92 7.32
C ILE A 171 -9.06 14.56 6.87
N VAL A 172 -9.63 15.46 7.68
CA VAL A 172 -10.84 16.22 7.33
C VAL A 172 -10.62 17.11 6.11
N ALA A 173 -9.49 17.81 6.02
CA ALA A 173 -9.17 18.66 4.87
C ALA A 173 -8.97 17.85 3.58
N LEU A 174 -8.24 16.74 3.66
CA LEU A 174 -7.98 15.84 2.53
C LEU A 174 -9.27 15.18 2.02
N SER A 175 -10.19 14.82 2.89
CA SER A 175 -11.48 14.25 2.47
C SER A 175 -12.28 15.19 1.57
N LYS A 176 -12.13 16.50 1.77
CA LYS A 176 -12.78 17.56 0.97
C LYS A 176 -11.99 17.95 -0.29
N ALA A 177 -10.72 17.56 -0.35
CA ALA A 177 -9.81 17.93 -1.44
C ALA A 177 -9.94 17.03 -2.68
N SER A 178 -10.68 15.92 -2.58
CA SER A 178 -10.88 14.99 -3.71
C SER A 178 -12.26 14.31 -3.64
N PRO A 179 -12.81 13.87 -4.78
CA PRO A 179 -14.01 13.04 -4.80
C PRO A 179 -13.83 11.78 -3.95
N GLY A 180 -14.88 11.39 -3.22
CA GLY A 180 -14.86 10.17 -2.38
C GLY A 180 -13.86 10.19 -1.23
N GLY A 181 -13.19 11.32 -0.95
CA GLY A 181 -12.16 11.40 0.07
C GLY A 181 -10.85 10.68 -0.28
N GLU A 182 -10.65 10.33 -1.55
CA GLU A 182 -9.51 9.51 -2.01
C GLU A 182 -8.13 10.13 -1.75
N ALA A 183 -8.04 11.46 -1.56
CA ALA A 183 -6.78 12.12 -1.17
C ALA A 183 -6.20 11.59 0.15
N ASN A 184 -7.05 11.05 1.04
CA ASN A 184 -6.59 10.40 2.27
C ASN A 184 -5.70 9.16 2.02
N PHE A 185 -5.74 8.57 0.83
CA PHE A 185 -4.84 7.48 0.47
C PHE A 185 -3.36 7.87 0.50
N ARG A 186 -3.07 9.15 0.37
CA ARG A 186 -1.72 9.72 0.28
C ARG A 186 -1.16 10.20 1.63
N PHE A 187 -1.92 10.05 2.72
CA PHE A 187 -1.57 10.54 4.05
C PHE A 187 -1.64 9.44 5.10
N ALA A 188 -0.74 9.50 6.08
CA ALA A 188 -0.78 8.64 7.26
C ALA A 188 -0.32 9.37 8.53
N ALA A 189 -0.98 9.10 9.65
CA ALA A 189 -0.47 9.39 10.97
C ALA A 189 0.38 8.20 11.44
N ALA A 190 1.71 8.38 11.53
CA ALA A 190 2.69 7.33 11.77
C ALA A 190 3.17 7.33 13.22
N ALA A 191 3.22 6.17 13.85
CA ALA A 191 3.65 5.99 15.24
C ALA A 191 4.83 5.03 15.30
N ASN A 192 5.95 5.44 15.89
CA ASN A 192 7.18 4.65 16.06
C ASN A 192 7.72 4.01 14.77
N VAL A 193 7.43 4.58 13.61
CA VAL A 193 7.97 4.11 12.34
C VAL A 193 9.44 4.48 12.24
N THR A 194 10.29 3.50 11.97
CA THR A 194 11.73 3.68 11.79
C THR A 194 12.06 4.12 10.36
N PRO A 195 13.23 4.73 10.12
CA PRO A 195 13.71 4.97 8.78
C PRO A 195 13.77 3.67 7.97
N GLY A 196 13.46 3.78 6.69
CA GLY A 196 13.48 2.69 5.73
C GLY A 196 12.49 2.99 4.62
N PRO A 197 12.85 2.76 3.34
CA PRO A 197 11.99 3.09 2.22
C PRO A 197 10.90 2.03 2.02
N PHE A 198 9.88 2.00 2.84
CA PHE A 198 8.73 1.11 2.74
C PHE A 198 7.40 1.88 2.79
N PHE A 199 6.37 1.32 2.21
CA PHE A 199 5.03 1.91 2.15
C PHE A 199 4.18 1.48 3.37
N PRO A 200 3.18 2.32 3.84
CA PRO A 200 2.74 3.59 3.28
C PRO A 200 3.46 4.83 3.80
N VAL A 201 4.23 4.72 4.85
CA VAL A 201 4.82 5.86 5.59
C VAL A 201 6.33 5.98 5.35
N ALA A 202 6.78 5.54 4.20
CA ALA A 202 8.19 5.49 3.85
C ALA A 202 8.90 6.82 4.05
N TYR A 203 10.06 6.78 4.69
CA TYR A 203 11.04 7.85 4.66
C TYR A 203 12.46 7.28 4.72
N HIS A 204 13.43 8.05 4.28
CA HIS A 204 14.80 7.61 4.13
C HIS A 204 15.73 8.26 5.14
N ARG A 205 16.75 7.53 5.56
CA ARG A 205 17.91 7.99 6.30
C ARG A 205 19.10 7.07 5.99
N GLY A 206 20.26 7.66 5.76
CA GLY A 206 21.49 6.91 5.50
C GLY A 206 21.90 6.97 4.02
N PRO A 207 22.80 6.09 3.58
CA PRO A 207 23.22 5.98 2.18
C PRO A 207 22.06 5.69 1.23
N ALA A 208 22.18 6.11 -0.03
CA ALA A 208 21.19 5.76 -1.05
C ALA A 208 21.04 4.23 -1.16
N GLY A 209 19.78 3.75 -1.18
CA GLY A 209 19.54 2.32 -1.16
C GLY A 209 18.13 1.96 -1.57
N PHE A 210 17.68 0.75 -1.27
CA PHE A 210 16.35 0.30 -1.63
C PHE A 210 15.82 -0.81 -0.71
N THR A 211 14.50 -0.97 -0.73
CA THR A 211 13.77 -2.07 -0.08
C THR A 211 12.77 -2.68 -1.04
N LEU A 212 12.27 -3.85 -0.65
CA LEU A 212 11.19 -4.55 -1.33
C LEU A 212 9.98 -4.67 -0.40
N GLY A 213 8.79 -4.49 -0.93
CA GLY A 213 7.52 -4.83 -0.27
C GLY A 213 6.82 -5.92 -1.07
N LEU A 214 6.03 -6.75 -0.40
CA LEU A 214 5.51 -7.98 -0.97
C LEU A 214 3.97 -8.01 -1.02
N GLU A 215 3.44 -8.81 -1.94
CA GLU A 215 2.03 -9.17 -2.05
C GLU A 215 1.92 -10.70 -1.98
N THR A 216 1.92 -11.22 -0.74
CA THR A 216 2.03 -12.66 -0.46
C THR A 216 0.79 -13.36 0.12
N PRO A 217 -0.44 -12.76 0.18
CA PRO A 217 -1.60 -13.48 0.70
C PRO A 217 -1.85 -14.85 0.04
N PRO A 218 -1.59 -15.08 -1.27
CA PRO A 218 -1.75 -16.40 -1.86
C PRO A 218 -0.84 -17.48 -1.25
N LEU A 219 0.38 -17.11 -0.84
CA LEU A 219 1.30 -18.03 -0.15
C LEU A 219 0.80 -18.38 1.25
N LEU A 220 0.25 -17.39 1.98
CA LEU A 220 -0.35 -17.61 3.29
C LEU A 220 -1.52 -18.58 3.19
N LYS A 221 -2.44 -18.32 2.27
CA LYS A 221 -3.59 -19.22 2.02
C LYS A 221 -3.14 -20.63 1.69
N GLN A 222 -2.16 -20.78 0.79
CA GLN A 222 -1.60 -22.09 0.42
C GLN A 222 -1.00 -22.82 1.64
N ALA A 223 -0.29 -22.11 2.53
CA ALA A 223 0.30 -22.72 3.72
C ALA A 223 -0.76 -23.23 4.71
N PHE A 224 -1.88 -22.53 4.81
CA PHE A 224 -2.94 -22.83 5.76
C PHE A 224 -3.92 -23.90 5.27
N GLU A 225 -4.10 -24.04 3.98
CA GLU A 225 -4.94 -25.08 3.40
C GLU A 225 -4.43 -26.49 3.79
N GLY A 226 -5.27 -27.24 4.50
CA GLY A 226 -4.95 -28.58 5.00
C GLY A 226 -3.93 -28.63 6.14
N ALA A 227 -3.68 -27.52 6.83
CA ALA A 227 -2.93 -27.52 8.08
C ALA A 227 -3.75 -28.22 9.18
N LYS A 228 -3.07 -28.99 10.02
CA LYS A 228 -3.71 -29.79 11.08
C LYS A 228 -4.13 -28.94 12.28
N ASP A 229 -3.32 -27.95 12.58
CA ASP A 229 -3.50 -26.99 13.66
C ASP A 229 -2.71 -25.71 13.37
N VAL A 230 -2.78 -24.73 14.26
CA VAL A 230 -2.11 -23.44 14.13
C VAL A 230 -0.58 -23.60 14.05
N ARG A 231 -0.01 -24.53 14.79
CA ARG A 231 1.44 -24.75 14.80
C ARG A 231 1.92 -25.35 13.48
N ASP A 232 1.22 -26.35 12.94
CA ASP A 232 1.50 -26.87 11.60
C ASP A 232 1.35 -25.78 10.54
N ALA A 233 0.33 -24.92 10.64
CA ALA A 233 0.15 -23.79 9.75
C ALA A 233 1.33 -22.79 9.80
N GLN A 234 1.81 -22.46 11.02
CA GLN A 234 2.98 -21.59 11.20
C GLN A 234 4.25 -22.20 10.62
N ASP A 235 4.51 -23.48 10.88
CA ASP A 235 5.68 -24.20 10.36
C ASP A 235 5.67 -24.27 8.83
N ARG A 236 4.51 -24.52 8.23
CA ARG A 236 4.33 -24.53 6.77
C ARG A 236 4.54 -23.16 6.17
N LEU A 237 3.95 -22.12 6.77
CA LEU A 237 4.11 -20.74 6.31
C LEU A 237 5.57 -20.30 6.38
N PHE A 238 6.26 -20.56 7.50
CA PHE A 238 7.67 -20.24 7.67
C PHE A 238 8.52 -20.88 6.56
N LYS A 239 8.39 -22.21 6.35
CA LYS A 239 9.14 -22.93 5.33
C LYS A 239 8.85 -22.43 3.92
N LEU A 240 7.58 -22.13 3.62
CA LEU A 240 7.18 -21.63 2.31
C LEU A 240 7.74 -20.22 2.05
N LEU A 241 7.65 -19.30 3.02
CA LEU A 241 8.17 -17.96 2.87
C LEU A 241 9.71 -17.95 2.77
N GLU A 242 10.43 -18.72 3.59
CA GLU A 242 11.90 -18.85 3.47
C GLU A 242 12.31 -19.37 2.08
N PHE A 243 11.59 -20.37 1.56
CA PHE A 243 11.85 -20.91 0.23
C PHE A 243 11.62 -19.89 -0.90
N GLU A 244 10.48 -19.19 -0.86
CA GLU A 244 10.07 -18.25 -1.90
C GLU A 244 10.83 -16.91 -1.84
N LEU A 245 11.17 -16.43 -0.64
CA LEU A 245 11.80 -15.12 -0.47
C LEU A 245 13.33 -15.15 -0.54
N GLY A 246 13.96 -16.28 -0.26
CA GLY A 246 15.41 -16.41 -0.37
C GLY A 246 15.98 -16.07 -1.77
N PRO A 247 15.36 -16.51 -2.89
CA PRO A 247 15.77 -16.06 -4.24
C PRO A 247 15.60 -14.55 -4.43
N VAL A 248 14.52 -13.94 -3.92
CA VAL A 248 14.26 -12.49 -4.01
C VAL A 248 15.38 -11.70 -3.32
N GLU A 249 15.77 -12.12 -2.11
CA GLU A 249 16.84 -11.51 -1.35
C GLU A 249 18.20 -11.60 -2.10
N ARG A 250 18.54 -12.78 -2.64
CA ARG A 250 19.76 -12.95 -3.42
C ARG A 250 19.84 -12.03 -4.64
N ILE A 251 18.72 -11.86 -5.36
CA ILE A 251 18.65 -10.91 -6.49
C ILE A 251 18.85 -9.48 -5.98
N ALA A 252 18.21 -9.10 -4.88
CA ALA A 252 18.36 -7.77 -4.29
C ALA A 252 19.82 -7.49 -3.86
N GLU A 253 20.50 -8.46 -3.25
CA GLU A 253 21.92 -8.34 -2.89
C GLU A 253 22.84 -8.21 -4.12
N GLN A 254 22.54 -8.92 -5.22
CA GLN A 254 23.29 -8.78 -6.48
C GLN A 254 23.10 -7.38 -7.07
N ILE A 255 21.87 -6.84 -7.03
CA ILE A 255 21.57 -5.47 -7.46
C ILE A 255 22.32 -4.46 -6.60
N SER A 256 22.30 -4.62 -5.28
CA SER A 256 23.01 -3.77 -4.32
C SER A 256 24.50 -3.63 -4.69
N ARG A 257 25.18 -4.75 -4.91
CA ARG A 257 26.60 -4.77 -5.31
C ARG A 257 26.86 -4.15 -6.69
N ALA A 258 25.94 -4.35 -7.63
CA ALA A 258 26.11 -3.88 -9.01
C ALA A 258 25.83 -2.38 -9.20
N GLU A 259 24.95 -1.82 -8.39
CA GLU A 259 24.44 -0.44 -8.54
C GLU A 259 25.01 0.52 -7.47
N ASP A 260 25.86 0.03 -6.56
CA ASP A 260 26.40 0.77 -5.42
C ASP A 260 25.28 1.46 -4.60
N ARG A 261 24.22 0.69 -4.31
CA ARG A 261 23.08 1.13 -3.51
C ARG A 261 22.79 0.12 -2.41
N GLU A 262 22.62 0.59 -1.17
CA GLU A 262 22.41 -0.31 -0.04
C GLU A 262 21.07 -1.06 -0.15
N TYR A 263 21.11 -2.37 0.01
CA TYR A 263 19.91 -3.16 0.19
C TYR A 263 19.53 -3.16 1.67
N TYR A 264 18.41 -2.51 1.99
CA TYR A 264 17.93 -2.38 3.36
C TYR A 264 17.11 -3.57 3.85
N GLY A 265 16.50 -4.34 2.94
CA GLY A 265 15.75 -5.54 3.28
C GLY A 265 14.39 -5.64 2.61
N ILE A 266 13.62 -6.63 3.07
CA ILE A 266 12.25 -6.90 2.63
C ILE A 266 11.28 -6.50 3.75
N ASP A 267 10.28 -5.70 3.44
CA ASP A 267 9.07 -5.63 4.26
C ASP A 267 8.20 -6.84 3.92
N ALA A 268 8.20 -7.82 4.81
CA ALA A 268 7.49 -9.08 4.63
C ALA A 268 5.99 -8.98 4.92
N SER A 269 5.45 -7.79 5.16
CA SER A 269 4.01 -7.57 5.33
C SER A 269 3.26 -8.07 4.09
N PRO A 270 2.26 -8.97 4.25
CA PRO A 270 1.53 -9.54 3.14
C PRO A 270 0.47 -8.56 2.63
N ALA A 271 0.90 -7.58 1.80
CA ALA A 271 -0.02 -6.60 1.24
C ALA A 271 -1.07 -7.30 0.37
N PRO A 272 -2.37 -7.03 0.58
CA PRO A 272 -3.41 -7.60 -0.27
C PRO A 272 -3.63 -6.80 -1.54
N SER A 273 -4.44 -7.38 -2.42
CA SER A 273 -4.99 -6.75 -3.61
C SER A 273 -6.35 -7.36 -3.93
N LYS A 274 -7.01 -6.89 -4.99
CA LYS A 274 -8.33 -7.39 -5.40
C LYS A 274 -8.37 -8.89 -5.71
N ASP A 275 -7.24 -9.48 -6.09
CA ASP A 275 -7.07 -10.91 -6.42
C ASP A 275 -6.20 -11.68 -5.38
N ALA A 276 -5.75 -11.01 -4.33
CA ALA A 276 -4.89 -11.59 -3.30
C ALA A 276 -5.33 -11.11 -1.91
N SER A 277 -6.34 -11.76 -1.33
CA SER A 277 -6.96 -11.35 -0.07
C SER A 277 -6.24 -11.92 1.17
N ILE A 278 -5.85 -11.03 2.08
CA ILE A 278 -5.35 -11.41 3.42
C ILE A 278 -6.50 -11.89 4.31
N GLY A 279 -7.70 -11.33 4.16
CA GLY A 279 -8.89 -11.81 4.85
C GLY A 279 -9.17 -13.26 4.54
N ALA A 280 -9.08 -13.67 3.26
CA ALA A 280 -9.25 -15.07 2.86
C ALA A 280 -8.18 -16.00 3.45
N ALA A 281 -6.94 -15.55 3.58
CA ALA A 281 -5.88 -16.33 4.23
C ALA A 281 -6.15 -16.52 5.74
N ILE A 282 -6.62 -15.44 6.42
CA ILE A 282 -7.00 -15.52 7.84
C ILE A 282 -8.17 -16.48 8.04
N GLU A 283 -9.18 -16.44 7.17
CA GLU A 283 -10.33 -17.36 7.22
C GLU A 283 -9.90 -18.83 6.98
N ALA A 284 -8.95 -19.06 6.08
CA ALA A 284 -8.38 -20.40 5.88
C ALA A 284 -7.67 -20.94 7.12
N LEU A 285 -6.97 -20.08 7.89
CA LEU A 285 -6.31 -20.46 9.14
C LEU A 285 -7.29 -20.64 10.29
N SER A 286 -8.25 -19.73 10.42
CA SER A 286 -9.18 -19.73 11.57
C SER A 286 -10.39 -20.65 11.40
N HIS A 287 -10.65 -21.13 10.19
CA HIS A 287 -11.86 -21.85 9.77
C HIS A 287 -13.17 -21.11 10.13
N ALA A 288 -13.12 -19.78 10.19
CA ALA A 288 -14.23 -18.92 10.53
C ALA A 288 -14.16 -17.61 9.75
N PRO A 289 -15.29 -16.91 9.50
CA PRO A 289 -15.29 -15.61 8.88
C PRO A 289 -14.44 -14.60 9.67
N PHE A 290 -13.72 -13.73 8.95
CA PHE A 290 -12.96 -12.64 9.59
C PHE A 290 -13.89 -11.79 10.47
N GLY A 291 -13.43 -11.45 11.67
CA GLY A 291 -14.20 -10.79 12.72
C GLY A 291 -14.79 -11.75 13.76
N ALA A 292 -14.80 -13.06 13.51
CA ALA A 292 -15.19 -14.06 14.50
C ALA A 292 -14.13 -14.23 15.61
N SER A 293 -14.51 -14.86 16.72
CA SER A 293 -13.56 -15.38 17.71
C SER A 293 -12.54 -16.27 16.98
N SER A 294 -11.26 -16.21 17.27
CA SER A 294 -10.13 -16.79 16.55
C SER A 294 -9.42 -15.86 15.54
N THR A 295 -10.04 -14.79 15.07
CA THR A 295 -9.37 -13.82 14.18
C THR A 295 -8.13 -13.21 14.85
N LEU A 296 -8.21 -12.81 16.12
CA LEU A 296 -7.07 -12.26 16.87
C LEU A 296 -5.92 -13.26 16.95
N MET A 297 -6.21 -14.52 17.25
CA MET A 297 -5.21 -15.61 17.31
C MET A 297 -4.55 -15.80 15.93
N ALA A 298 -5.34 -15.85 14.86
CA ALA A 298 -4.81 -16.01 13.51
C ALA A 298 -3.90 -14.82 13.11
N CYS A 299 -4.29 -13.58 13.43
CA CYS A 299 -3.45 -12.40 13.22
C CYS A 299 -2.12 -12.48 13.99
N ALA A 300 -2.16 -12.94 15.25
CA ALA A 300 -0.96 -13.13 16.07
C ALA A 300 -0.03 -14.19 15.48
N ALA A 301 -0.58 -15.35 15.12
CA ALA A 301 0.18 -16.47 14.55
C ALA A 301 0.88 -16.10 13.25
N ILE A 302 0.20 -15.39 12.35
CA ILE A 302 0.78 -14.90 11.10
C ILE A 302 1.92 -13.92 11.38
N THR A 303 1.68 -12.92 12.24
CA THR A 303 2.68 -11.88 12.55
C THR A 303 3.94 -12.49 13.20
N GLU A 304 3.78 -13.49 14.05
CA GLU A 304 4.90 -14.21 14.66
C GLU A 304 5.79 -14.86 13.60
N VAL A 305 5.21 -15.55 12.61
CA VAL A 305 5.97 -16.14 11.50
C VAL A 305 6.69 -15.06 10.70
N LEU A 306 6.00 -13.97 10.29
CA LEU A 306 6.63 -12.90 9.54
C LEU A 306 7.84 -12.28 10.25
N LYS A 307 7.75 -12.12 11.58
CA LYS A 307 8.85 -11.60 12.41
C LYS A 307 9.99 -12.60 12.63
N SER A 308 9.76 -13.90 12.44
CA SER A 308 10.76 -14.96 12.65
C SER A 308 11.57 -15.31 11.40
N LEU A 309 11.23 -14.75 10.23
CA LEU A 309 11.94 -14.98 8.97
C LEU A 309 13.41 -14.59 9.09
N LYS A 310 14.28 -15.38 8.44
CA LYS A 310 15.75 -15.21 8.51
C LYS A 310 16.31 -14.28 7.45
N ILE A 311 15.48 -13.80 6.52
CA ILE A 311 15.84 -12.78 5.54
C ILE A 311 16.05 -11.43 6.23
N LYS A 312 16.72 -10.50 5.55
CA LYS A 312 16.91 -9.12 6.05
C LYS A 312 15.56 -8.40 6.07
N LEU A 313 14.93 -8.32 7.25
CA LEU A 313 13.65 -7.67 7.44
C LEU A 313 13.79 -6.17 7.64
N VAL A 314 12.84 -5.42 7.09
CA VAL A 314 12.70 -3.97 7.28
C VAL A 314 11.21 -3.60 7.39
N GLY A 315 10.93 -2.37 7.75
CA GLY A 315 9.57 -1.85 7.78
C GLY A 315 8.70 -2.44 8.87
N TYR A 316 7.45 -2.67 8.55
CA TYR A 316 6.50 -3.28 9.48
C TYR A 316 6.78 -4.77 9.66
N SER A 317 7.03 -5.48 8.58
CA SER A 317 7.19 -6.94 8.53
C SER A 317 6.21 -7.65 9.44
N GLY A 318 4.93 -7.36 9.27
CA GLY A 318 3.83 -7.85 10.08
C GLY A 318 2.52 -7.81 9.32
N LEU A 319 1.49 -8.44 9.85
CA LEU A 319 0.20 -8.54 9.20
C LEU A 319 -0.40 -7.16 8.91
N MET A 320 -0.98 -6.99 7.71
CA MET A 320 -1.72 -5.80 7.26
C MET A 320 -3.21 -6.11 7.14
N LEU A 321 -4.06 -5.19 7.57
CA LEU A 321 -5.52 -5.30 7.49
C LEU A 321 -6.15 -4.07 6.81
N PRO A 322 -5.81 -3.78 5.54
CA PRO A 322 -6.32 -2.60 4.84
C PRO A 322 -7.73 -2.87 4.31
N VAL A 323 -8.74 -2.30 4.98
CA VAL A 323 -10.16 -2.57 4.69
C VAL A 323 -10.54 -2.26 3.25
N LEU A 324 -10.03 -1.16 2.69
CA LEU A 324 -10.34 -0.74 1.32
C LEU A 324 -9.43 -1.36 0.24
N GLU A 325 -8.43 -2.18 0.60
CA GLU A 325 -7.57 -2.84 -0.37
C GLU A 325 -7.81 -4.36 -0.44
N ASP A 326 -8.68 -4.90 0.45
CA ASP A 326 -8.96 -6.33 0.56
C ASP A 326 -10.46 -6.64 0.38
N PRO A 327 -10.85 -7.44 -0.62
CA PRO A 327 -12.25 -7.69 -0.90
C PRO A 327 -12.96 -8.51 0.19
N VAL A 328 -12.27 -9.40 0.91
CA VAL A 328 -12.87 -10.17 2.00
C VAL A 328 -13.07 -9.28 3.23
N LEU A 329 -12.07 -8.48 3.61
CA LEU A 329 -12.23 -7.51 4.70
C LEU A 329 -13.39 -6.55 4.41
N ALA A 330 -13.48 -5.99 3.19
CA ALA A 330 -14.58 -5.13 2.78
C ALA A 330 -15.95 -5.84 2.87
N THR A 331 -16.02 -7.10 2.45
CA THR A 331 -17.24 -7.91 2.54
C THR A 331 -17.64 -8.14 3.99
N ARG A 332 -16.69 -8.51 4.87
CA ARG A 332 -16.98 -8.75 6.28
C ARG A 332 -17.34 -7.47 7.04
N ALA A 333 -16.79 -6.32 6.64
CA ALA A 333 -17.24 -5.02 7.13
C ALA A 333 -18.71 -4.75 6.75
N ALA A 334 -19.10 -5.05 5.49
CA ALA A 334 -20.47 -4.92 5.02
C ALA A 334 -21.47 -5.86 5.75
N GLU A 335 -21.00 -7.02 6.19
CA GLU A 335 -21.75 -7.96 7.02
C GLU A 335 -21.78 -7.57 8.51
N ASN A 336 -21.17 -6.44 8.91
CA ASN A 336 -21.01 -6.01 10.30
C ASN A 336 -20.33 -7.05 11.20
N ARG A 337 -19.35 -7.82 10.65
CA ARG A 337 -18.62 -8.84 11.39
C ARG A 337 -17.57 -8.27 12.34
N TYR A 338 -17.14 -7.04 12.09
CA TYR A 338 -16.18 -6.32 12.92
C TYR A 338 -16.35 -4.81 12.76
N THR A 339 -15.82 -4.06 13.70
CA THR A 339 -15.86 -2.60 13.77
C THR A 339 -14.45 -2.03 13.76
N VAL A 340 -14.30 -0.71 13.84
CA VAL A 340 -13.01 -0.03 14.01
C VAL A 340 -12.34 -0.42 15.33
N ARG A 341 -13.12 -0.72 16.37
CA ARG A 341 -12.59 -1.18 17.68
C ARG A 341 -11.93 -2.55 17.59
N GLU A 342 -12.52 -3.51 16.86
CA GLU A 342 -11.86 -4.79 16.62
C GLU A 342 -10.59 -4.61 15.77
N LEU A 343 -10.58 -3.73 14.77
CA LEU A 343 -9.34 -3.43 14.02
C LEU A 343 -8.25 -2.85 14.93
N LEU A 344 -8.62 -1.96 15.87
CA LEU A 344 -7.68 -1.44 16.87
C LEU A 344 -7.20 -2.56 17.81
N LEU A 345 -8.08 -3.48 18.22
CA LEU A 345 -7.69 -4.66 19.00
C LEU A 345 -6.73 -5.54 18.20
N TYR A 346 -7.01 -5.85 16.93
CA TYR A 346 -6.12 -6.62 16.07
C TYR A 346 -4.78 -5.90 15.85
N SER A 347 -4.76 -4.57 15.91
CA SER A 347 -3.52 -3.79 15.85
C SER A 347 -2.57 -4.06 17.02
N SER A 348 -3.03 -4.67 18.12
CA SER A 348 -2.15 -5.13 19.20
C SER A 348 -1.22 -6.27 18.75
N VAL A 349 -1.65 -7.12 17.84
CA VAL A 349 -0.92 -8.30 17.34
C VAL A 349 -0.54 -8.21 15.87
N CYS A 350 -1.21 -7.39 15.04
CA CYS A 350 -0.85 -7.17 13.64
C CYS A 350 0.38 -6.24 13.50
N GLY A 351 0.79 -5.94 12.27
CA GLY A 351 2.02 -5.18 11.98
C GLY A 351 1.82 -3.71 11.65
N THR A 352 0.64 -3.27 11.20
CA THR A 352 0.51 -1.96 10.53
C THR A 352 -0.43 -0.95 11.20
N GLY A 353 -1.34 -1.38 12.05
CA GLY A 353 -2.33 -0.49 12.67
C GLY A 353 -3.65 -0.40 11.89
N LEU A 354 -4.30 0.75 11.95
CA LEU A 354 -5.52 1.05 11.18
C LEU A 354 -5.14 1.45 9.77
N ASP A 355 -5.54 0.67 8.78
CA ASP A 355 -5.10 0.88 7.41
C ASP A 355 -6.28 1.01 6.45
N VAL A 356 -6.36 2.15 5.76
CA VAL A 356 -7.42 2.55 4.82
C VAL A 356 -8.83 2.23 5.31
N VAL A 357 -9.15 2.72 6.51
CA VAL A 357 -10.42 2.47 7.19
C VAL A 357 -11.45 3.51 6.76
N PRO A 358 -12.57 3.12 6.09
CA PRO A 358 -13.61 4.04 5.65
C PRO A 358 -14.50 4.48 6.84
N LEU A 359 -14.57 5.78 7.08
CA LEU A 359 -15.32 6.40 8.17
C LEU A 359 -16.39 7.38 7.64
N PRO A 360 -17.43 7.69 8.42
CA PRO A 360 -18.43 8.70 8.07
C PRO A 360 -17.79 10.04 7.75
N GLY A 361 -18.31 10.71 6.72
CA GLY A 361 -17.77 12.00 6.27
C GLY A 361 -17.95 13.15 7.27
N ASP A 362 -18.84 12.98 8.25
CA ASP A 362 -19.12 13.90 9.34
C ASP A 362 -18.41 13.55 10.66
N THR A 363 -17.51 12.55 10.65
CA THR A 363 -16.68 12.23 11.84
C THR A 363 -15.91 13.45 12.31
N SER A 364 -16.04 13.79 13.59
CA SER A 364 -15.46 15.01 14.15
C SER A 364 -13.93 14.93 14.28
N VAL A 365 -13.26 16.09 14.24
CA VAL A 365 -11.82 16.19 14.55
C VAL A 365 -11.50 15.59 15.92
N LYS A 366 -12.39 15.79 16.90
CA LYS A 366 -12.25 15.24 18.25
C LYS A 366 -12.20 13.72 18.24
N ASP A 367 -13.11 13.06 17.53
CA ASP A 367 -13.19 11.60 17.47
C ASP A 367 -12.02 11.01 16.69
N LEU A 368 -11.62 11.64 15.58
CA LEU A 368 -10.43 11.26 14.83
C LEU A 368 -9.16 11.39 15.69
N THR A 369 -9.03 12.50 16.44
CA THR A 369 -7.90 12.71 17.35
C THR A 369 -7.83 11.62 18.41
N ALA A 370 -8.97 11.25 19.00
CA ALA A 370 -9.03 10.18 19.98
C ALA A 370 -8.56 8.85 19.39
N LEU A 371 -9.09 8.47 18.21
CA LEU A 371 -8.69 7.23 17.53
C LEU A 371 -7.21 7.21 17.15
N ILE A 372 -6.67 8.31 16.61
CA ILE A 372 -5.24 8.43 16.28
C ILE A 372 -4.39 8.32 17.55
N THR A 373 -4.84 8.93 18.65
CA THR A 373 -4.14 8.86 19.95
C THR A 373 -4.14 7.44 20.51
N ASP A 374 -5.22 6.68 20.33
CA ASP A 374 -5.28 5.27 20.75
C ASP A 374 -4.29 4.41 19.94
N VAL A 375 -4.20 4.60 18.61
CA VAL A 375 -3.17 3.93 17.78
C VAL A 375 -1.77 4.31 18.24
N ALA A 376 -1.53 5.58 18.53
CA ALA A 376 -0.24 6.09 19.02
C ALA A 376 0.12 5.51 20.40
N ALA A 377 -0.85 5.44 21.32
CA ALA A 377 -0.66 4.86 22.66
C ALA A 377 -0.36 3.36 22.59
N LEU A 378 -1.08 2.62 21.74
CA LEU A 378 -0.84 1.20 21.50
C LEU A 378 0.55 0.96 20.92
N SER A 379 0.95 1.74 19.91
CA SER A 379 2.28 1.70 19.30
C SER A 379 3.39 1.98 20.32
N TYR A 380 3.22 3.05 21.11
CA TYR A 380 4.18 3.43 22.16
C TYR A 380 4.33 2.35 23.23
N LYS A 381 3.20 1.82 23.74
CA LYS A 381 3.19 0.78 24.77
C LYS A 381 3.84 -0.52 24.29
N LEU A 382 3.56 -0.94 23.06
CA LEU A 382 4.08 -2.18 22.49
C LEU A 382 5.44 -2.03 21.80
N ARG A 383 5.97 -0.80 21.71
CA ARG A 383 7.24 -0.46 21.06
C ARG A 383 7.32 -1.02 19.64
N LYS A 384 6.25 -0.84 18.88
CA LYS A 384 6.18 -1.33 17.50
C LYS A 384 5.66 -0.25 16.56
N PRO A 385 6.05 -0.26 15.26
CA PRO A 385 5.52 0.68 14.29
C PRO A 385 4.04 0.39 14.05
N LEU A 386 3.22 1.43 14.12
CA LEU A 386 1.82 1.42 13.67
C LEU A 386 1.54 2.70 12.89
N SER A 387 0.45 2.72 12.14
CA SER A 387 -0.07 3.91 11.48
C SER A 387 -1.59 3.96 11.50
N ALA A 388 -2.14 5.15 11.33
CA ALA A 388 -3.55 5.36 11.05
C ALA A 388 -3.70 6.02 9.67
N ARG A 389 -4.28 5.29 8.72
CA ARG A 389 -4.78 5.78 7.44
C ARG A 389 -6.30 5.71 7.47
N LEU A 390 -6.94 6.85 7.69
CA LEU A 390 -8.38 6.95 7.88
C LEU A 390 -8.99 7.70 6.70
N PHE A 391 -10.06 7.13 6.15
CA PHE A 391 -10.77 7.67 5.00
C PHE A 391 -12.12 8.22 5.41
N LEU A 392 -12.26 9.53 5.54
CA LEU A 392 -13.58 10.14 5.65
C LEU A 392 -14.24 10.17 4.28
N ILE A 393 -15.42 9.62 4.16
CA ILE A 393 -16.18 9.54 2.91
C ILE A 393 -17.24 10.65 2.90
N PRO A 394 -17.02 11.77 2.17
CA PRO A 394 -17.91 12.92 2.20
C PRO A 394 -19.36 12.55 1.84
N GLY A 395 -20.32 13.03 2.63
CA GLY A 395 -21.75 12.80 2.42
C GLY A 395 -22.25 11.38 2.72
N LYS A 396 -21.38 10.49 3.21
CA LYS A 396 -21.74 9.11 3.60
C LYS A 396 -21.79 8.96 5.10
N LYS A 397 -22.69 8.08 5.56
CA LYS A 397 -22.86 7.68 6.96
C LYS A 397 -22.45 6.21 7.14
N ALA A 398 -22.31 5.78 8.37
CA ALA A 398 -22.05 4.37 8.69
C ALA A 398 -23.12 3.46 8.07
N GLY A 399 -22.70 2.42 7.37
CA GLY A 399 -23.53 1.48 6.62
C GLY A 399 -23.75 1.86 5.15
N ASP A 400 -23.44 3.09 4.73
CA ASP A 400 -23.52 3.48 3.32
C ASP A 400 -22.41 2.82 2.50
N ARG A 401 -22.73 2.48 1.24
CA ARG A 401 -21.70 1.99 0.30
C ARG A 401 -20.81 3.13 -0.18
N ALA A 402 -19.52 2.86 -0.19
CA ALA A 402 -18.50 3.70 -0.78
C ALA A 402 -17.82 2.98 -1.95
N GLU A 403 -17.66 3.69 -3.06
CA GLU A 403 -16.95 3.21 -4.25
C GLU A 403 -15.88 4.23 -4.62
N PHE A 404 -14.80 3.78 -5.25
CA PHE A 404 -13.62 4.59 -5.50
C PHE A 404 -13.19 4.48 -6.95
N SER A 405 -12.62 5.57 -7.46
CA SER A 405 -12.00 5.62 -8.80
C SER A 405 -10.57 5.07 -8.79
N ASN A 406 -9.91 5.07 -7.65
CA ASN A 406 -8.56 4.55 -7.48
C ASN A 406 -8.54 3.02 -7.70
N PRO A 407 -7.72 2.51 -8.65
CA PRO A 407 -7.68 1.08 -9.00
C PRO A 407 -7.22 0.17 -7.85
N PHE A 408 -6.50 0.70 -6.88
CA PHE A 408 -6.03 -0.05 -5.70
C PHE A 408 -7.11 -0.20 -4.62
N LEU A 409 -8.16 0.62 -4.65
CA LEU A 409 -9.24 0.57 -3.67
C LEU A 409 -10.39 -0.32 -4.15
N THR A 410 -10.95 -1.08 -3.22
CA THR A 410 -12.19 -1.85 -3.43
C THR A 410 -13.37 -1.13 -2.78
N GLY A 411 -14.57 -1.30 -3.35
CA GLY A 411 -15.79 -0.80 -2.73
C GLY A 411 -16.05 -1.49 -1.39
N SER A 412 -16.52 -0.73 -0.41
CA SER A 412 -16.84 -1.22 0.94
C SER A 412 -18.03 -0.47 1.50
N VAL A 413 -18.39 -0.77 2.74
CA VAL A 413 -19.29 0.08 3.53
C VAL A 413 -18.50 1.02 4.42
N VAL A 414 -19.06 2.19 4.68
CA VAL A 414 -18.54 3.12 5.68
C VAL A 414 -18.73 2.49 7.07
N MET A 415 -17.66 2.34 7.83
CA MET A 415 -17.67 1.67 9.12
C MET A 415 -18.12 2.60 10.23
N LYS A 416 -18.74 2.03 11.28
CA LYS A 416 -18.99 2.77 12.53
C LYS A 416 -17.67 3.00 13.25
N LEU A 417 -17.50 4.18 13.82
CA LEU A 417 -16.38 4.48 14.70
C LEU A 417 -16.53 3.75 16.04
N GLU A 418 -17.77 3.69 16.57
CA GLU A 418 -18.14 3.04 17.83
C GLU A 418 -19.25 2.00 17.62
#